data_79700c7e4e5aac011e5f5a0a897b3103
#
_entry.id   79700c7e4e5aac011e5f5a0a897b3103
#
_cell.length_a   1.000
_cell.length_b   1.000
_cell.length_c   1.000
_cell.angle_alpha   90.00
_cell.angle_beta   90.00
_cell.angle_gamma   90.00
#
_symmetry.space_group_name_H-M   'P 1'
#
loop_
_entity.id
_entity.type
_entity.pdbx_description
1 polymer ?
#
loop_
_entity_poly.entity_id
_entity_poly.type
_entity_poly.pdbx_seq_one_letter_code
_entity_poly.pdbx_strand_id
1 'polypeptide(L)'
;MNIYVLSVVEGQEWVLPRQADDYQLFSTLCGRKQTQWHPPGMEILREHDDGTFRQYSDFPWLGEHVLILRARALKLLRPTLEPYGEFLPLRADEPISLFNVTTVIDALDEERSKIVRFDDGGIMVIESLVLRADAIGGTEIFKLPDRADGVRISDIYLQETIVRRIGELGLKGIAFNLVWSDELVGQGRIEYPGVEKGISTASSLTRFWAGLRRRAGF
;
A
#
# COMPACT_ATOMS: atom_id res chain seq x y z
N MET A 1 4.96 1.29 -20.43
CA MET A 1 5.00 0.69 -19.06
C MET A 1 4.07 1.48 -18.16
N ASN A 2 3.13 0.81 -17.50
CA ASN A 2 2.19 1.44 -16.56
C ASN A 2 2.49 0.97 -15.14
N ILE A 3 2.52 1.90 -14.18
CA ILE A 3 2.77 1.64 -12.75
C ILE A 3 1.56 2.06 -11.95
N TYR A 4 1.15 1.19 -11.06
CA TYR A 4 -0.04 1.31 -10.21
C TYR A 4 0.35 1.25 -8.73
N VAL A 5 -0.52 1.80 -7.87
CA VAL A 5 -0.51 1.59 -6.43
C VAL A 5 -1.82 0.96 -5.99
N LEU A 6 -1.82 0.39 -4.79
CA LEU A 6 -3.04 -0.15 -4.19
C LEU A 6 -4.04 0.98 -3.92
N SER A 7 -5.32 0.66 -4.04
CA SER A 7 -6.41 1.57 -3.71
C SER A 7 -7.48 0.86 -2.91
N VAL A 8 -8.12 1.60 -2.02
CA VAL A 8 -9.26 1.11 -1.25
C VAL A 8 -10.45 0.85 -2.17
N VAL A 9 -11.18 -0.22 -1.88
CA VAL A 9 -12.51 -0.46 -2.46
C VAL A 9 -13.54 -0.07 -1.43
N GLU A 10 -14.38 0.91 -1.75
CA GLU A 10 -15.40 1.40 -0.85
C GLU A 10 -16.37 0.28 -0.45
N GLY A 11 -16.80 0.28 0.81
CA GLY A 11 -17.73 -0.72 1.36
C GLY A 11 -17.13 -2.11 1.62
N GLN A 12 -15.87 -2.35 1.31
CA GLN A 12 -15.18 -3.61 1.59
C GLN A 12 -14.70 -3.69 3.04
N GLU A 13 -14.40 -4.92 3.50
CA GLU A 13 -13.86 -5.17 4.85
C GLU A 13 -12.50 -4.51 5.05
N TRP A 14 -12.30 -4.00 6.25
CA TRP A 14 -11.03 -3.46 6.74
C TRP A 14 -10.44 -4.39 7.78
N VAL A 15 -9.17 -4.22 8.09
CA VAL A 15 -8.49 -4.91 9.17
C VAL A 15 -7.66 -3.92 9.98
N LEU A 16 -7.78 -3.96 11.28
CA LEU A 16 -7.07 -3.05 12.19
C LEU A 16 -6.33 -3.84 13.27
N PRO A 17 -5.16 -3.37 13.75
CA PRO A 17 -4.56 -3.91 14.95
C PRO A 17 -5.49 -3.75 16.16
N ARG A 18 -5.55 -4.79 17.00
CA ARG A 18 -6.35 -4.76 18.25
C ARG A 18 -5.75 -3.83 19.30
N GLN A 19 -4.44 -3.61 19.23
CA GLN A 19 -3.72 -2.73 20.14
C GLN A 19 -3.15 -1.55 19.35
N ALA A 20 -3.31 -0.34 19.89
CA ALA A 20 -2.85 0.89 19.23
C ALA A 20 -1.33 0.87 18.97
N ASP A 21 -0.55 0.32 19.89
CA ASP A 21 0.91 0.25 19.77
C ASP A 21 1.37 -0.66 18.61
N ASP A 22 0.55 -1.66 18.23
CA ASP A 22 0.86 -2.56 17.12
C ASP A 22 0.87 -1.85 15.75
N TYR A 23 0.28 -0.65 15.65
CA TYR A 23 0.37 0.15 14.42
C TYR A 23 1.80 0.51 14.05
N GLN A 24 2.66 0.71 15.03
CA GLN A 24 4.07 1.03 14.78
C GLN A 24 4.82 -0.09 14.07
N LEU A 25 4.38 -1.37 14.21
CA LEU A 25 4.97 -2.49 13.51
C LEU A 25 4.88 -2.32 12.00
N PHE A 26 3.77 -1.78 11.51
CA PHE A 26 3.56 -1.58 10.07
C PHE A 26 4.44 -0.45 9.52
N SER A 27 4.86 0.49 10.35
CA SER A 27 5.81 1.54 9.98
C SER A 27 7.25 1.03 9.80
N THR A 28 7.56 -0.16 10.29
CA THR A 28 8.87 -0.81 10.09
C THR A 28 8.99 -1.54 8.75
N LEU A 29 7.90 -1.63 7.98
CA LEU A 29 7.84 -2.32 6.69
C LEU A 29 8.38 -1.43 5.55
N CYS A 30 9.66 -1.09 5.67
CA CYS A 30 10.36 -0.12 4.83
C CYS A 30 11.26 -0.78 3.77
N GLY A 31 10.88 -1.95 3.26
CA GLY A 31 11.66 -2.67 2.25
C GLY A 31 12.69 -3.63 2.82
N ARG A 32 12.71 -3.87 4.12
CA ARG A 32 13.61 -4.83 4.78
C ARG A 32 12.86 -6.06 5.26
N LYS A 33 13.53 -7.23 5.22
CA LYS A 33 13.01 -8.46 5.82
C LYS A 33 12.89 -8.33 7.32
N GLN A 34 11.81 -8.89 7.87
CA GLN A 34 11.55 -8.93 9.31
C GLN A 34 12.18 -10.19 9.90
N THR A 35 13.28 -10.04 10.64
CA THR A 35 14.01 -11.17 11.25
C THR A 35 13.41 -11.62 12.59
N GLN A 36 12.64 -10.77 13.25
CA GLN A 36 12.00 -11.00 14.54
C GLN A 36 10.52 -10.57 14.48
N TRP A 37 9.75 -11.27 13.65
CA TRP A 37 8.33 -10.98 13.50
C TRP A 37 7.51 -11.63 14.63
N HIS A 38 6.81 -10.79 15.38
CA HIS A 38 5.81 -11.23 16.34
C HIS A 38 4.43 -10.87 15.77
N PRO A 39 3.62 -11.88 15.38
CA PRO A 39 2.34 -11.60 14.75
C PRO A 39 1.43 -10.74 15.64
N PRO A 40 1.05 -9.52 15.23
CA PRO A 40 0.11 -8.69 15.96
C PRO A 40 -1.30 -9.29 15.93
N GLY A 41 -2.09 -8.99 16.96
CA GLY A 41 -3.52 -9.29 16.99
C GLY A 41 -4.29 -8.34 16.10
N MET A 42 -5.08 -8.88 15.17
CA MET A 42 -5.87 -8.10 14.22
C MET A 42 -7.36 -8.33 14.42
N GLU A 43 -8.15 -7.32 14.08
CA GLU A 43 -9.60 -7.39 14.00
C GLU A 43 -10.05 -7.06 12.59
N ILE A 44 -10.87 -7.94 12.00
CA ILE A 44 -11.48 -7.69 10.69
C ILE A 44 -12.80 -6.97 10.92
N LEU A 45 -12.90 -5.74 10.42
CA LEU A 45 -14.12 -4.93 10.53
C LEU A 45 -15.10 -5.35 9.44
N ARG A 46 -16.15 -6.06 9.84
CA ARG A 46 -17.21 -6.58 8.96
C ARG A 46 -18.46 -5.72 8.95
N GLU A 47 -18.52 -4.73 9.84
CA GLU A 47 -19.65 -3.82 9.97
C GLU A 47 -19.19 -2.36 9.85
N HIS A 48 -20.05 -1.53 9.30
CA HIS A 48 -19.95 -0.08 9.34
C HIS A 48 -20.48 0.46 10.68
N ASP A 49 -20.24 1.73 10.95
CA ASP A 49 -20.69 2.40 12.18
C ASP A 49 -22.23 2.46 12.30
N ASP A 50 -22.93 2.39 11.18
CA ASP A 50 -24.39 2.36 11.09
C ASP A 50 -24.98 0.96 11.23
N GLY A 51 -24.15 -0.07 11.46
CA GLY A 51 -24.56 -1.47 11.61
C GLY A 51 -24.78 -2.21 10.28
N THR A 52 -24.53 -1.59 9.14
CA THR A 52 -24.58 -2.29 7.86
C THR A 52 -23.33 -3.14 7.65
N PHE A 53 -23.47 -4.28 6.97
CA PHE A 53 -22.34 -5.17 6.73
C PHE A 53 -21.46 -4.67 5.57
N ARG A 54 -20.15 -4.77 5.78
CA ARG A 54 -19.15 -4.59 4.72
C ARG A 54 -19.13 -5.79 3.78
N GLN A 55 -18.76 -5.56 2.55
CA GLN A 55 -18.60 -6.63 1.58
C GLN A 55 -17.32 -7.42 1.85
N TYR A 56 -17.38 -8.74 1.66
CA TYR A 56 -16.22 -9.61 1.80
C TYR A 56 -15.07 -9.18 0.90
N SER A 57 -13.86 -9.17 1.45
CA SER A 57 -12.62 -8.87 0.76
C SER A 57 -11.61 -10.01 0.91
N ASP A 58 -11.03 -10.48 -0.19
CA ASP A 58 -9.84 -11.35 -0.18
C ASP A 58 -8.60 -10.57 0.31
N PHE A 59 -8.70 -9.21 0.33
CA PHE A 59 -7.65 -8.27 0.73
C PHE A 59 -8.22 -7.24 1.72
N PRO A 60 -8.49 -7.62 2.99
CA PRO A 60 -8.99 -6.67 3.98
C PRO A 60 -8.02 -5.49 4.10
N TRP A 61 -8.58 -4.28 4.05
CA TRP A 61 -7.81 -3.05 3.88
C TRP A 61 -7.21 -2.54 5.20
N LEU A 62 -5.91 -2.23 5.20
CA LEU A 62 -5.23 -1.53 6.29
C LEU A 62 -4.61 -0.19 5.83
N GLY A 63 -4.16 -0.10 4.59
CA GLY A 63 -3.50 1.09 4.03
C GLY A 63 -2.78 0.79 2.71
N GLU A 64 -2.37 1.84 2.01
CA GLU A 64 -1.75 1.74 0.67
C GLU A 64 -0.35 1.12 0.69
N HIS A 65 0.34 1.19 1.83
CA HIS A 65 1.70 0.69 2.00
C HIS A 65 1.79 -0.78 2.46
N VAL A 66 0.64 -1.44 2.67
CA VAL A 66 0.55 -2.83 3.12
C VAL A 66 -0.47 -3.61 2.30
N LEU A 67 -0.15 -4.85 1.98
CA LEU A 67 -1.06 -5.77 1.29
C LEU A 67 -1.36 -6.95 2.22
N ILE A 68 -2.60 -7.04 2.70
CA ILE A 68 -3.05 -8.14 3.54
C ILE A 68 -3.87 -9.10 2.70
N LEU A 69 -3.60 -10.40 2.85
CA LEU A 69 -4.20 -11.46 2.06
C LEU A 69 -4.87 -12.48 2.97
N ARG A 70 -6.10 -12.85 2.65
CA ARG A 70 -6.74 -14.05 3.18
C ARG A 70 -6.19 -15.32 2.53
N ALA A 71 -6.47 -16.45 3.14
CA ALA A 71 -5.93 -17.76 2.73
C ALA A 71 -6.10 -18.05 1.23
N ARG A 72 -7.26 -17.70 0.61
CA ARG A 72 -7.50 -17.88 -0.82
C ARG A 72 -6.57 -17.01 -1.67
N ALA A 73 -6.50 -15.72 -1.39
CA ALA A 73 -5.61 -14.80 -2.10
C ALA A 73 -4.14 -15.21 -1.91
N LEU A 74 -3.74 -15.52 -0.67
CA LEU A 74 -2.39 -15.99 -0.36
C LEU A 74 -2.01 -17.23 -1.18
N LYS A 75 -2.90 -18.23 -1.24
CA LYS A 75 -2.64 -19.47 -1.98
C LYS A 75 -2.43 -19.20 -3.48
N LEU A 76 -3.26 -18.35 -4.07
CA LEU A 76 -3.21 -18.05 -5.51
C LEU A 76 -2.05 -17.13 -5.90
N LEU A 77 -1.72 -16.16 -5.03
CA LEU A 77 -0.74 -15.13 -5.34
C LEU A 77 0.68 -15.42 -4.81
N ARG A 78 0.84 -16.37 -3.87
CA ARG A 78 2.16 -16.68 -3.30
C ARG A 78 3.25 -16.88 -4.36
N PRO A 79 3.08 -17.72 -5.41
CA PRO A 79 4.14 -17.92 -6.40
C PRO A 79 4.52 -16.66 -7.17
N THR A 80 3.57 -15.74 -7.31
CA THR A 80 3.74 -14.48 -8.03
C THR A 80 4.41 -13.40 -7.17
N LEU A 81 4.06 -13.34 -5.88
CA LEU A 81 4.53 -12.30 -4.96
C LEU A 81 5.86 -12.64 -4.27
N GLU A 82 6.10 -13.92 -3.99
CA GLU A 82 7.26 -14.41 -3.22
C GLU A 82 8.63 -13.92 -3.73
N PRO A 83 8.86 -13.73 -5.04
CA PRO A 83 10.12 -13.16 -5.53
C PRO A 83 10.41 -11.72 -5.07
N TYR A 84 9.38 -10.97 -4.67
CA TYR A 84 9.47 -9.53 -4.36
C TYR A 84 9.39 -9.20 -2.87
N GLY A 85 9.15 -10.22 -2.02
CA GLY A 85 8.97 -9.97 -0.59
C GLY A 85 8.78 -11.24 0.23
N GLU A 86 8.20 -11.07 1.40
CA GLU A 86 7.93 -12.16 2.34
C GLU A 86 6.50 -12.08 2.88
N PHE A 87 5.98 -13.23 3.33
CA PHE A 87 4.67 -13.30 3.95
C PHE A 87 4.81 -13.42 5.45
N LEU A 88 4.25 -12.45 6.16
CA LEU A 88 4.26 -12.33 7.60
C LEU A 88 2.89 -12.73 8.15
N PRO A 89 2.78 -13.75 9.01
CA PRO A 89 1.50 -14.15 9.57
C PRO A 89 0.93 -13.06 10.49
N LEU A 90 -0.39 -12.93 10.51
CA LEU A 90 -1.14 -12.07 11.44
C LEU A 90 -2.09 -12.94 12.27
N ARG A 91 -2.43 -12.51 13.49
CA ARG A 91 -3.38 -13.22 14.36
C ARG A 91 -4.76 -12.58 14.28
N ALA A 92 -5.70 -13.23 13.61
CA ALA A 92 -7.10 -12.83 13.52
C ALA A 92 -8.02 -14.03 13.81
N ASP A 93 -9.33 -13.83 13.71
CA ASP A 93 -10.33 -14.89 13.81
C ASP A 93 -10.32 -15.85 12.61
N GLU A 94 -9.62 -15.46 11.55
CA GLU A 94 -9.34 -16.32 10.38
C GLU A 94 -7.89 -16.14 9.88
N PRO A 95 -7.38 -17.07 9.06
CA PRO A 95 -6.01 -16.98 8.55
C PRO A 95 -5.84 -15.80 7.60
N ILE A 96 -5.00 -14.85 7.99
CA ILE A 96 -4.56 -13.72 7.16
C ILE A 96 -3.04 -13.57 7.24
N SER A 97 -2.45 -13.03 6.18
CA SER A 97 -1.02 -12.73 6.11
C SER A 97 -0.79 -11.36 5.49
N LEU A 98 0.21 -10.69 5.98
CA LEU A 98 0.75 -9.47 5.39
C LEU A 98 1.79 -9.85 4.34
N PHE A 99 1.79 -9.20 3.19
CA PHE A 99 2.89 -9.24 2.24
C PHE A 99 3.80 -8.02 2.44
N ASN A 100 5.00 -8.27 2.96
CA ASN A 100 6.04 -7.27 3.13
C ASN A 100 6.92 -7.24 1.88
N VAL A 101 6.77 -6.22 1.07
CA VAL A 101 7.63 -6.00 -0.11
C VAL A 101 9.02 -5.63 0.35
N THR A 102 10.03 -6.43 -0.03
CA THR A 102 11.44 -6.21 0.30
C THR A 102 12.28 -5.79 -0.91
N THR A 103 11.68 -5.75 -2.08
CA THR A 103 12.31 -5.21 -3.29
C THR A 103 12.21 -3.70 -3.28
N VAL A 104 13.35 -3.02 -3.19
CA VAL A 104 13.46 -1.55 -3.22
C VAL A 104 14.26 -1.15 -4.45
N ILE A 105 13.73 -0.23 -5.25
CA ILE A 105 14.38 0.24 -6.49
C ILE A 105 14.47 1.76 -6.40
N ASP A 106 15.66 2.28 -6.64
CA ASP A 106 15.89 3.72 -6.85
C ASP A 106 15.44 4.11 -8.27
N ALA A 107 14.12 4.18 -8.45
CA ALA A 107 13.50 4.53 -9.72
C ALA A 107 12.89 5.94 -9.73
N LEU A 108 12.90 6.66 -8.61
CA LEU A 108 12.34 8.01 -8.54
C LEU A 108 13.24 8.99 -9.32
N ASP A 109 12.65 9.67 -10.29
CA ASP A 109 13.30 10.81 -10.95
C ASP A 109 12.98 12.08 -10.12
N GLU A 110 13.86 12.41 -9.18
CA GLU A 110 13.64 13.53 -8.26
C GLU A 110 13.67 14.89 -8.96
N GLU A 111 14.42 15.03 -10.05
CA GLU A 111 14.52 16.29 -10.79
C GLU A 111 13.21 16.61 -11.54
N ARG A 112 12.52 15.58 -12.01
CA ARG A 112 11.29 15.71 -12.79
C ARG A 112 10.03 15.52 -11.95
N SER A 113 10.16 14.94 -10.76
CA SER A 113 9.05 14.77 -9.81
C SER A 113 8.84 16.02 -8.97
N LYS A 114 7.58 16.27 -8.58
CA LYS A 114 7.27 17.31 -7.59
C LYS A 114 7.16 16.69 -6.21
N ILE A 115 8.17 16.93 -5.37
CA ILE A 115 8.34 16.28 -4.07
C ILE A 115 8.28 17.34 -2.97
N VAL A 116 7.47 17.11 -1.94
CA VAL A 116 7.49 17.85 -0.69
C VAL A 116 8.22 17.00 0.35
N ARG A 117 9.18 17.62 1.06
CA ARG A 117 10.01 16.92 2.04
C ARG A 117 9.79 17.44 3.45
N PHE A 118 10.06 16.58 4.42
CA PHE A 118 10.24 16.96 5.81
C PHE A 118 11.59 17.69 6.01
N ASP A 119 11.75 18.35 7.17
CA ASP A 119 12.98 19.06 7.51
C ASP A 119 14.22 18.14 7.59
N ASP A 120 14.02 16.84 7.86
CA ASP A 120 15.06 15.82 7.90
C ASP A 120 15.43 15.27 6.51
N GLY A 121 14.81 15.79 5.44
CA GLY A 121 15.01 15.39 4.05
C GLY A 121 14.18 14.19 3.59
N GLY A 122 13.43 13.53 4.48
CA GLY A 122 12.52 12.46 4.10
C GLY A 122 11.37 12.98 3.22
N ILE A 123 10.84 12.12 2.36
CA ILE A 123 9.71 12.48 1.48
C ILE A 123 8.42 12.53 2.30
N MET A 124 7.80 13.70 2.36
CA MET A 124 6.48 13.87 2.96
C MET A 124 5.38 13.45 1.99
N VAL A 125 5.45 13.95 0.75
CA VAL A 125 4.48 13.63 -0.32
C VAL A 125 5.13 13.80 -1.69
N ILE A 126 4.73 12.95 -2.64
CA ILE A 126 5.06 13.10 -4.06
C ILE A 126 3.79 13.60 -4.75
N GLU A 127 3.74 14.91 -5.06
CA GLU A 127 2.59 15.52 -5.72
C GLU A 127 2.51 15.19 -7.21
N SER A 128 3.65 14.93 -7.84
CA SER A 128 3.75 14.47 -9.22
C SER A 128 4.89 13.48 -9.33
N LEU A 129 4.56 12.23 -9.62
CA LEU A 129 5.50 11.14 -9.71
C LEU A 129 6.05 11.01 -11.12
N VAL A 130 7.38 11.01 -11.25
CA VAL A 130 8.09 10.59 -12.45
C VAL A 130 9.07 9.48 -12.10
N LEU A 131 9.02 8.39 -12.85
CA LEU A 131 9.88 7.23 -12.64
C LEU A 131 10.86 7.06 -13.80
N ARG A 132 12.02 6.46 -13.50
CA ARG A 132 13.01 6.03 -14.47
C ARG A 132 12.68 4.60 -14.91
N ALA A 133 12.13 4.45 -16.13
CA ALA A 133 11.72 3.15 -16.66
C ALA A 133 12.86 2.13 -16.74
N ASP A 134 14.06 2.60 -17.08
CA ASP A 134 15.28 1.79 -17.16
C ASP A 134 15.69 1.20 -15.80
N ALA A 135 15.51 1.96 -14.72
CA ALA A 135 15.77 1.48 -13.36
C ALA A 135 14.78 0.41 -12.91
N ILE A 136 13.50 0.49 -13.32
CA ILE A 136 12.47 -0.50 -13.00
C ILE A 136 12.74 -1.81 -13.74
N GLY A 137 13.06 -1.72 -15.03
CA GLY A 137 13.31 -2.89 -15.88
C GLY A 137 12.15 -3.91 -15.84
N GLY A 138 12.48 -5.16 -15.53
CA GLY A 138 11.50 -6.25 -15.41
C GLY A 138 10.93 -6.46 -14.00
N THR A 139 11.18 -5.57 -13.05
CA THR A 139 10.72 -5.73 -11.66
C THR A 139 9.24 -5.37 -11.55
N GLU A 140 8.42 -6.35 -11.28
CA GLU A 140 6.95 -6.18 -11.32
C GLU A 140 6.36 -5.58 -10.04
N ILE A 141 7.04 -5.73 -8.86
CA ILE A 141 6.58 -5.20 -7.57
C ILE A 141 7.77 -4.63 -6.81
N PHE A 142 7.65 -3.39 -6.33
CA PHE A 142 8.74 -2.71 -5.63
C PHE A 142 8.24 -1.59 -4.71
N LYS A 143 9.15 -1.08 -3.91
CA LYS A 143 9.07 0.17 -3.15
C LYS A 143 10.15 1.14 -3.61
N LEU A 144 9.94 2.44 -3.37
CA LEU A 144 10.94 3.48 -3.66
C LEU A 144 11.74 3.81 -2.39
N PRO A 145 13.03 4.09 -2.45
CA PRO A 145 13.79 4.68 -1.36
C PRO A 145 13.44 6.17 -1.19
N ASP A 146 13.56 6.71 0.02
CA ASP A 146 13.40 8.14 0.30
C ASP A 146 14.60 8.76 1.02
N ARG A 147 15.54 7.93 1.47
CA ARG A 147 16.75 8.33 2.19
C ARG A 147 17.98 7.67 1.60
N ALA A 148 19.15 8.20 1.93
CA ALA A 148 20.42 7.66 1.45
C ALA A 148 20.68 6.19 1.85
N ASP A 149 20.08 5.73 2.95
CA ASP A 149 20.13 4.32 3.40
C ASP A 149 19.11 3.41 2.69
N GLY A 150 18.31 3.95 1.78
CA GLY A 150 17.31 3.22 1.02
C GLY A 150 16.07 2.79 1.80
N VAL A 151 15.90 3.27 3.04
CA VAL A 151 14.76 2.91 3.89
C VAL A 151 13.58 3.83 3.63
N ARG A 152 12.41 3.25 3.36
CA ARG A 152 11.18 4.00 3.17
C ARG A 152 9.92 3.21 3.51
N ILE A 153 8.99 3.88 4.21
CA ILE A 153 7.59 3.49 4.22
C ILE A 153 6.95 4.10 2.98
N SER A 154 6.92 3.38 1.89
CA SER A 154 6.31 3.85 0.65
C SER A 154 5.16 2.95 0.24
N ASP A 155 4.35 3.45 -0.68
CA ASP A 155 3.37 2.65 -1.37
C ASP A 155 4.01 1.43 -2.03
N ILE A 156 3.20 0.42 -2.29
CA ILE A 156 3.58 -0.72 -3.10
C ILE A 156 3.30 -0.37 -4.56
N TYR A 157 4.37 -0.28 -5.35
CA TYR A 157 4.29 -0.02 -6.78
C TYR A 157 4.21 -1.34 -7.55
N LEU A 158 3.28 -1.42 -8.49
CA LEU A 158 2.99 -2.64 -9.26
C LEU A 158 2.99 -2.33 -10.76
N GLN A 159 3.67 -3.15 -11.55
CA GLN A 159 3.53 -3.10 -13.00
C GLN A 159 2.18 -3.65 -13.47
N GLU A 160 1.72 -3.20 -14.62
CA GLU A 160 0.47 -3.62 -15.24
C GLU A 160 0.33 -5.15 -15.38
N THR A 161 1.43 -5.86 -15.60
CA THR A 161 1.47 -7.32 -15.69
C THR A 161 0.93 -8.00 -14.43
N ILE A 162 1.33 -7.53 -13.25
CA ILE A 162 0.84 -8.02 -11.95
C ILE A 162 -0.61 -7.64 -11.71
N VAL A 163 -0.96 -6.38 -12.00
CA VAL A 163 -2.33 -5.87 -11.84
C VAL A 163 -3.32 -6.71 -12.67
N ARG A 164 -2.99 -6.98 -13.94
CA ARG A 164 -3.78 -7.82 -14.81
C ARG A 164 -3.89 -9.26 -14.27
N ARG A 165 -2.76 -9.85 -13.84
CA ARG A 165 -2.75 -11.21 -13.28
C ARG A 165 -3.62 -11.34 -12.03
N ILE A 166 -3.61 -10.35 -11.14
CA ILE A 166 -4.50 -10.31 -9.97
C ILE A 166 -5.95 -10.20 -10.40
N GLY A 167 -6.25 -9.34 -11.39
CA GLY A 167 -7.61 -9.17 -11.93
C GLY A 167 -8.20 -10.45 -12.54
N GLU A 168 -7.38 -11.25 -13.23
CA GLU A 168 -7.78 -12.52 -13.85
C GLU A 168 -8.14 -13.62 -12.84
N LEU A 169 -7.69 -13.51 -11.58
CA LEU A 169 -7.96 -14.50 -10.54
C LEU A 169 -9.36 -14.39 -9.91
N GLY A 170 -10.12 -13.36 -10.25
CA GLY A 170 -11.45 -13.13 -9.68
C GLY A 170 -11.44 -12.95 -8.15
N LEU A 171 -10.37 -12.38 -7.62
CA LEU A 171 -10.24 -12.01 -6.21
C LEU A 171 -11.00 -10.70 -5.96
N LYS A 172 -11.53 -10.54 -4.74
CA LYS A 172 -12.39 -9.40 -4.38
C LYS A 172 -11.71 -8.48 -3.38
N GLY A 173 -12.05 -7.18 -3.44
CA GLY A 173 -11.65 -6.21 -2.41
C GLY A 173 -10.28 -5.58 -2.63
N ILE A 174 -9.79 -5.55 -3.86
CA ILE A 174 -8.58 -4.83 -4.25
C ILE A 174 -8.87 -3.97 -5.48
N ALA A 175 -8.35 -2.76 -5.48
CA ALA A 175 -8.33 -1.86 -6.62
C ALA A 175 -6.93 -1.27 -6.80
N PHE A 176 -6.69 -0.70 -7.98
CA PHE A 176 -5.40 -0.15 -8.36
C PHE A 176 -5.59 1.20 -9.03
N ASN A 177 -4.77 2.18 -8.62
CA ASN A 177 -4.71 3.49 -9.27
C ASN A 177 -3.45 3.57 -10.13
N LEU A 178 -3.60 3.95 -11.40
CA LEU A 178 -2.48 4.27 -12.28
C LEU A 178 -1.82 5.55 -11.76
N VAL A 179 -0.52 5.46 -11.43
CA VAL A 179 0.23 6.61 -10.88
C VAL A 179 1.34 7.10 -11.80
N TRP A 180 1.73 6.28 -12.78
CA TRP A 180 2.74 6.67 -13.75
C TRP A 180 2.65 5.82 -15.04
N SER A 181 2.97 6.44 -16.19
CA SER A 181 3.08 5.77 -17.48
C SER A 181 4.19 6.43 -18.31
N ASP A 182 5.05 5.63 -18.95
CA ASP A 182 6.09 6.13 -19.85
C ASP A 182 5.50 6.71 -21.16
N GLU A 183 4.31 6.28 -21.55
CA GLU A 183 3.61 6.80 -22.75
C GLU A 183 3.07 8.22 -22.52
N LEU A 184 2.85 8.61 -21.25
CA LEU A 184 2.24 9.89 -20.87
C LEU A 184 3.27 10.97 -20.52
N VAL A 185 4.54 10.66 -20.51
CA VAL A 185 5.66 11.58 -20.18
C VAL A 185 5.80 12.77 -21.16
N GLY A 186 4.95 12.84 -22.20
CA GLY A 186 4.90 13.98 -23.14
C GLY A 186 3.60 14.77 -23.17
N GLN A 187 2.59 14.34 -22.45
CA GLN A 187 1.27 14.97 -22.45
C GLN A 187 0.90 15.38 -21.01
N GLY A 188 1.15 16.63 -20.67
CA GLY A 188 0.81 17.29 -19.40
C GLY A 188 -0.05 16.51 -18.39
N ARG A 189 0.22 16.76 -17.13
CA ARG A 189 -0.51 16.42 -15.90
C ARG A 189 -1.70 15.45 -16.08
N ILE A 190 -1.57 14.24 -15.63
CA ILE A 190 -2.72 13.35 -15.43
C ILE A 190 -3.51 13.94 -14.25
N GLU A 191 -4.66 14.55 -14.53
CA GLU A 191 -5.64 14.85 -13.47
C GLU A 191 -6.33 13.53 -13.15
N TYR A 192 -6.12 13.04 -11.92
CA TYR A 192 -6.80 11.83 -11.44
C TYR A 192 -8.30 12.12 -11.30
N PRO A 193 -9.19 11.37 -11.98
CA PRO A 193 -10.62 11.51 -11.77
C PRO A 193 -10.95 11.04 -10.35
N GLY A 194 -11.39 11.96 -9.49
CA GLY A 194 -11.83 11.67 -8.13
C GLY A 194 -11.04 12.32 -7.00
N VAL A 195 -9.96 13.04 -7.29
CA VAL A 195 -9.31 13.90 -6.28
C VAL A 195 -9.96 15.27 -6.34
N GLU A 196 -11.01 15.47 -5.55
CA GLU A 196 -11.47 16.84 -5.24
C GLU A 196 -10.29 17.61 -4.65
N LYS A 197 -10.07 18.84 -5.18
CA LYS A 197 -9.06 19.78 -4.70
C LYS A 197 -9.23 19.95 -3.19
N GLY A 198 -8.36 19.33 -2.40
CA GLY A 198 -8.30 19.63 -0.98
C GLY A 198 -7.96 18.53 0.01
N ILE A 199 -7.71 17.29 -0.41
CA ILE A 199 -7.33 16.25 0.55
C ILE A 199 -6.01 15.60 0.11
N SER A 200 -4.91 16.10 0.65
CA SER A 200 -3.62 15.43 0.64
C SER A 200 -3.77 14.03 1.28
N THR A 201 -3.19 12.98 0.70
CA THR A 201 -3.15 11.62 1.25
C THR A 201 -2.62 11.59 2.69
N ALA A 202 -1.71 12.51 3.05
CA ALA A 202 -1.29 12.74 4.43
C ALA A 202 -2.46 13.19 5.33
N SER A 203 -3.44 13.94 4.81
CA SER A 203 -4.61 14.39 5.59
C SER A 203 -5.66 13.30 5.79
N SER A 204 -5.75 12.30 4.91
CA SER A 204 -6.67 11.16 5.11
C SER A 204 -6.15 10.24 6.20
N LEU A 205 -4.86 9.96 6.23
CA LEU A 205 -4.22 9.23 7.33
C LEU A 205 -4.35 10.00 8.65
N THR A 206 -4.08 11.31 8.66
CA THR A 206 -4.20 12.14 9.88
C THR A 206 -5.64 12.25 10.37
N ARG A 207 -6.65 12.33 9.51
CA ARG A 207 -8.06 12.31 9.90
C ARG A 207 -8.52 10.92 10.35
N PHE A 208 -8.06 9.87 9.70
CA PHE A 208 -8.27 8.49 10.11
C PHE A 208 -7.70 8.26 11.51
N TRP A 209 -6.47 8.69 11.77
CA TRP A 209 -5.82 8.63 13.07
C TRP A 209 -6.51 9.49 14.14
N ALA A 210 -7.01 10.67 13.77
CA ALA A 210 -7.77 11.53 14.68
C ALA A 210 -9.15 10.94 15.04
N GLY A 211 -9.76 10.20 14.12
CA GLY A 211 -11.01 9.47 14.36
C GLY A 211 -10.82 8.28 15.30
N LEU A 212 -9.73 7.54 15.14
CA LEU A 212 -9.35 6.42 16.01
C LEU A 212 -8.99 6.86 17.43
N ARG A 213 -8.24 7.96 17.60
CA ARG A 213 -7.94 8.52 18.94
C ARG A 213 -9.20 8.89 19.72
N ARG A 214 -10.22 9.42 19.06
CA ARG A 214 -11.49 9.74 19.70
C ARG A 214 -12.28 8.50 20.17
N ARG A 215 -12.10 7.33 19.52
CA ARG A 215 -12.73 6.06 19.94
C ARG A 215 -11.97 5.34 21.05
N ALA A 216 -10.64 5.50 21.10
CA ALA A 216 -9.79 4.88 22.11
C ALA A 216 -9.77 5.63 23.46
N GLY A 217 -10.46 6.75 23.59
CA GLY A 217 -10.61 7.46 24.88
C GLY A 217 -9.34 8.20 25.34
N PHE A 218 -8.49 8.66 24.39
CA PHE A 218 -7.33 9.51 24.66
C PHE A 218 -7.49 10.91 24.08
#